data_a7d53b96d9cbaae20e0ec1c2de7b229d
#
_entry.id   a7d53b96d9cbaae20e0ec1c2de7b229d
#
_cell.length_a   1.000
_cell.length_b   1.000
_cell.length_c   1.000
_cell.angle_alpha   90.00
_cell.angle_beta   90.00
_cell.angle_gamma   90.00
#
_symmetry.space_group_name_H-M   'P 1'
#
loop_
_entity.id
_entity.type
_entity.pdbx_description
1 polymer ?
#
loop_
_entity_poly.entity_id
_entity_poly.type
_entity_poly.pdbx_seq_one_letter_code
_entity_poly.pdbx_strand_id
1 'polypeptide(L)'
;DRQTFEHEITSTYKSDEIIHEFMSRFSFEGDERQLRNCALWGFTSFNAVRYFENIAVKDETQERNDAPDMLYILFKYVLEFDHFNNLLYLHELVAEGEKPTLTDLEHRLCRLNVPIYGFHAVGEVASTLTDEEHKANIRKGIAHCKRGDVFQIVLSRRFIQRYEGDDFKLYRTLRSINPSPYLFYMDFGGFRIFGSSPETHCRIEKTAEGFKAYIDPIAGTTRRTGDAETDRKNADYLRNDPKENAE
;
A
#
# COMPACT_ATOMS: atom_id res chain seq x y z
N ASP A 1 11.19 -13.01 24.54
CA ASP A 1 10.02 -12.74 25.39
C ASP A 1 8.99 -11.97 24.56
N ARG A 2 7.75 -12.49 24.53
CA ARG A 2 6.64 -11.77 23.92
C ARG A 2 6.11 -10.77 24.95
N GLN A 3 6.46 -9.50 24.76
CA GLN A 3 5.90 -8.41 25.55
C GLN A 3 4.79 -7.75 24.76
N THR A 4 3.63 -7.58 25.38
CA THR A 4 2.51 -6.82 24.82
C THR A 4 2.37 -5.53 25.61
N PHE A 5 2.29 -4.42 24.90
CA PHE A 5 2.01 -3.09 25.47
C PHE A 5 0.70 -2.62 24.87
N GLU A 6 -0.23 -2.21 25.72
CA GLU A 6 -1.52 -1.68 25.31
C GLU A 6 -1.60 -0.21 25.72
N HIS A 7 -2.03 0.62 24.76
CA HIS A 7 -2.23 2.05 24.97
C HIS A 7 -3.59 2.45 24.43
N GLU A 8 -4.33 3.23 25.21
CA GLU A 8 -5.56 3.84 24.77
C GLU A 8 -5.26 5.08 23.94
N ILE A 9 -5.81 5.17 22.74
CA ILE A 9 -5.71 6.38 21.91
C ILE A 9 -6.65 7.42 22.45
N THR A 10 -6.10 8.56 22.86
CA THR A 10 -6.85 9.69 23.44
C THR A 10 -6.62 10.97 22.63
N SER A 11 -7.28 12.07 23.01
CA SER A 11 -7.01 13.37 22.40
C SER A 11 -5.60 13.90 22.65
N THR A 12 -4.92 13.38 23.67
CA THR A 12 -3.55 13.78 24.06
C THR A 12 -2.49 12.77 23.72
N TYR A 13 -2.85 11.51 23.43
CA TYR A 13 -1.93 10.45 23.03
C TYR A 13 -2.38 9.85 21.69
N LYS A 14 -1.70 10.23 20.63
CA LYS A 14 -2.08 9.93 19.25
C LYS A 14 -1.37 8.69 18.71
N SER A 15 -1.87 8.15 17.62
CA SER A 15 -1.32 6.94 16.98
C SER A 15 0.11 7.12 16.45
N ASP A 16 0.47 8.28 15.99
CA ASP A 16 1.83 8.62 15.54
C ASP A 16 2.83 8.64 16.70
N GLU A 17 2.41 9.11 17.89
CA GLU A 17 3.23 9.06 19.10
C GLU A 17 3.54 7.62 19.52
N ILE A 18 2.59 6.70 19.41
CA ILE A 18 2.78 5.27 19.71
C ILE A 18 3.83 4.66 18.77
N ILE A 19 3.75 4.95 17.47
CA ILE A 19 4.73 4.48 16.48
C ILE A 19 6.11 5.05 16.78
N HIS A 20 6.18 6.34 17.08
CA HIS A 20 7.43 6.99 17.45
C HIS A 20 8.03 6.43 18.74
N GLU A 21 7.23 6.24 19.79
CA GLU A 21 7.66 5.63 21.04
C GLU A 21 8.20 4.21 20.81
N PHE A 22 7.50 3.40 20.00
CA PHE A 22 7.98 2.06 19.66
C PHE A 22 9.36 2.11 18.99
N MET A 23 9.53 2.95 17.97
CA MET A 23 10.79 3.06 17.24
C MET A 23 11.92 3.67 18.09
N SER A 24 11.60 4.55 19.02
CA SER A 24 12.61 5.16 19.92
C SER A 24 13.25 4.18 20.90
N ARG A 25 12.68 2.98 21.06
CA ARG A 25 13.25 1.89 21.88
C ARG A 25 14.43 1.20 21.21
N PHE A 26 14.66 1.47 19.92
CA PHE A 26 15.73 0.86 19.14
C PHE A 26 16.78 1.90 18.75
N SER A 27 18.03 1.51 18.85
CA SER A 27 19.17 2.20 18.24
C SER A 27 19.77 1.25 17.21
N PHE A 28 19.76 1.66 15.95
CA PHE A 28 20.22 0.82 14.84
C PHE A 28 21.64 1.23 14.43
N GLU A 29 22.51 0.24 14.24
CA GLU A 29 23.84 0.40 13.72
C GLU A 29 23.99 -0.36 12.41
N GLY A 30 24.67 0.24 11.43
CA GLY A 30 24.89 -0.36 10.12
C GLY A 30 25.26 0.68 9.06
N ASP A 31 25.55 0.22 7.85
CA ASP A 31 25.72 1.11 6.71
C ASP A 31 24.38 1.71 6.22
N GLU A 32 24.43 2.65 5.29
CA GLU A 32 23.23 3.36 4.80
C GLU A 32 22.19 2.41 4.19
N ARG A 33 22.61 1.35 3.48
CA ARG A 33 21.71 0.35 2.89
C ARG A 33 21.04 -0.48 3.99
N GLN A 34 21.79 -0.90 4.98
CA GLN A 34 21.30 -1.66 6.12
C GLN A 34 20.29 -0.84 6.93
N LEU A 35 20.62 0.41 7.24
CA LEU A 35 19.74 1.30 8.01
C LEU A 35 18.42 1.60 7.32
N ARG A 36 18.38 1.69 5.99
CA ARG A 36 17.13 1.84 5.23
C ARG A 36 16.19 0.65 5.40
N ASN A 37 16.72 -0.54 5.65
CA ASN A 37 15.92 -1.75 5.87
C ASN A 37 15.47 -1.93 7.33
N CYS A 38 16.00 -1.15 8.27
CA CYS A 38 15.52 -1.06 9.66
C CYS A 38 14.27 -0.18 9.74
N ALA A 39 13.19 -0.63 9.15
CA ALA A 39 11.98 0.15 8.95
C ALA A 39 10.72 -0.62 9.36
N LEU A 40 9.65 0.11 9.64
CA LEU A 40 8.32 -0.46 9.82
C LEU A 40 7.64 -0.64 8.47
N TRP A 41 7.19 -1.86 8.22
CA TRP A 41 6.49 -2.24 7.00
C TRP A 41 5.04 -2.57 7.33
N GLY A 42 4.10 -1.99 6.61
CA GLY A 42 2.71 -2.22 6.92
C GLY A 42 1.76 -1.36 6.10
N PHE A 43 0.59 -1.12 6.66
CA PHE A 43 -0.43 -0.32 6.02
C PHE A 43 -1.22 0.53 7.03
N THR A 44 -1.82 1.58 6.48
CA THR A 44 -2.83 2.40 7.16
C THR A 44 -4.10 2.36 6.31
N SER A 45 -5.22 1.97 6.91
CA SER A 45 -6.52 1.95 6.21
C SER A 45 -7.05 3.37 6.00
N PHE A 46 -8.02 3.51 5.09
CA PHE A 46 -8.70 4.79 4.88
C PHE A 46 -9.37 5.31 6.17
N ASN A 47 -9.99 4.43 6.95
CA ASN A 47 -10.69 4.80 8.18
C ASN A 47 -9.76 5.28 9.30
N ALA A 48 -8.47 5.01 9.19
CA ALA A 48 -7.48 5.52 10.14
C ALA A 48 -7.35 7.05 10.12
N VAL A 49 -7.90 7.74 9.11
CA VAL A 49 -7.98 9.21 9.07
C VAL A 49 -8.58 9.80 10.34
N ARG A 50 -9.49 9.09 11.01
CA ARG A 50 -10.10 9.49 12.29
C ARG A 50 -9.11 9.65 13.45
N TYR A 51 -7.91 9.05 13.33
CA TYR A 51 -6.85 9.20 14.34
C TYR A 51 -5.99 10.43 14.12
N PHE A 52 -6.07 11.05 12.96
CA PHE A 52 -5.27 12.19 12.56
C PHE A 52 -6.09 13.47 12.38
N GLU A 53 -7.35 13.32 11.96
CA GLU A 53 -8.24 14.42 11.64
C GLU A 53 -9.56 14.35 12.45
N ASN A 54 -10.15 15.50 12.70
CA ASN A 54 -11.46 15.59 13.37
C ASN A 54 -12.60 15.34 12.37
N ILE A 55 -12.67 14.12 11.86
CA ILE A 55 -13.64 13.66 10.87
C ILE A 55 -14.45 12.51 11.46
N ALA A 56 -15.79 12.63 11.40
CA ALA A 56 -16.67 11.53 11.75
C ALA A 56 -16.68 10.48 10.63
N VAL A 57 -16.00 9.38 10.84
CA VAL A 57 -16.09 8.20 9.98
C VAL A 57 -17.26 7.35 10.48
N LYS A 58 -18.16 6.94 9.57
CA LYS A 58 -19.26 6.04 9.93
C LYS A 58 -18.69 4.70 10.38
N ASP A 59 -19.15 4.22 11.52
CA ASP A 59 -18.85 2.86 11.95
C ASP A 59 -19.52 1.87 11.00
N GLU A 60 -18.74 1.14 10.25
CA GLU A 60 -19.18 0.04 9.40
C GLU A 60 -19.39 -1.20 10.27
N THR A 61 -20.48 -1.23 11.02
CA THR A 61 -20.74 -2.28 12.02
C THR A 61 -21.10 -3.63 11.43
N GLN A 62 -21.46 -3.72 10.15
CA GLN A 62 -22.00 -4.95 9.56
C GLN A 62 -21.17 -5.54 8.41
N GLU A 63 -20.22 -4.81 7.85
CA GLU A 63 -19.43 -5.27 6.69
C GLU A 63 -17.91 -5.03 6.86
N ARG A 64 -17.47 -4.80 8.08
CA ARG A 64 -16.06 -4.60 8.37
C ARG A 64 -15.30 -5.90 8.12
N ASN A 65 -14.19 -5.82 7.38
CA ASN A 65 -13.21 -6.90 7.39
C ASN A 65 -12.49 -6.92 8.75
N ASP A 66 -11.91 -8.06 9.11
CA ASP A 66 -11.19 -8.24 10.38
C ASP A 66 -9.81 -7.56 10.40
N ALA A 67 -9.46 -6.79 9.35
CA ALA A 67 -8.20 -6.08 9.29
C ALA A 67 -8.23 -4.85 10.22
N PRO A 68 -7.16 -4.61 10.99
CA PRO A 68 -7.05 -3.42 11.82
C PRO A 68 -6.93 -2.15 10.96
N ASP A 69 -7.18 -0.97 11.55
CA ASP A 69 -7.01 0.28 10.83
C ASP A 69 -5.56 0.57 10.48
N MET A 70 -4.62 0.08 11.29
CA MET A 70 -3.18 0.24 11.07
C MET A 70 -2.45 -1.02 11.55
N LEU A 71 -1.49 -1.50 10.78
CA LEU A 71 -0.62 -2.60 11.17
C LEU A 71 0.77 -2.41 10.57
N TYR A 72 1.78 -2.36 11.44
CA TYR A 72 3.18 -2.20 11.07
C TYR A 72 4.04 -3.27 11.75
N ILE A 73 5.03 -3.76 11.03
CA ILE A 73 5.94 -4.81 11.47
C ILE A 73 7.38 -4.36 11.26
N LEU A 74 8.21 -4.50 12.28
CA LEU A 74 9.66 -4.44 12.16
C LEU A 74 10.15 -5.87 11.89
N PHE A 75 10.69 -6.11 10.70
CA PHE A 75 11.14 -7.44 10.30
C PHE A 75 12.55 -7.74 10.77
N LYS A 76 12.78 -8.95 11.28
CA LYS A 76 14.11 -9.47 11.59
C LYS A 76 14.94 -9.69 10.31
N TYR A 77 14.32 -10.18 9.24
CA TYR A 77 14.98 -10.46 7.97
C TYR A 77 14.33 -9.65 6.85
N VAL A 78 15.16 -9.05 6.03
CA VAL A 78 14.74 -8.35 4.81
C VAL A 78 15.56 -8.87 3.62
N LEU A 79 14.89 -9.27 2.56
CA LEU A 79 15.49 -9.64 1.28
C LEU A 79 15.30 -8.48 0.30
N GLU A 80 16.39 -7.87 -0.13
CA GLU A 80 16.38 -6.75 -1.06
C GLU A 80 16.89 -7.19 -2.42
N PHE A 81 16.06 -7.11 -3.45
CA PHE A 81 16.45 -7.38 -4.84
C PHE A 81 16.80 -6.07 -5.53
N ASP A 82 18.05 -5.92 -5.89
CA ASP A 82 18.54 -4.85 -6.75
C ASP A 82 18.46 -5.31 -8.22
N HIS A 83 17.36 -4.95 -8.88
CA HIS A 83 17.12 -5.35 -10.27
C HIS A 83 18.05 -4.66 -11.26
N PHE A 84 18.65 -3.53 -10.90
CA PHE A 84 19.59 -2.83 -11.77
C PHE A 84 20.93 -3.55 -11.84
N ASN A 85 21.43 -4.02 -10.69
CA ASN A 85 22.70 -4.73 -10.58
C ASN A 85 22.55 -6.26 -10.59
N ASN A 86 21.31 -6.79 -10.60
CA ASN A 86 20.98 -8.21 -10.45
C ASN A 86 21.59 -8.84 -9.18
N LEU A 87 21.48 -8.12 -8.07
CA LEU A 87 21.98 -8.57 -6.77
C LEU A 87 20.83 -8.83 -5.80
N LEU A 88 21.00 -9.83 -4.95
CA LEU A 88 20.16 -10.10 -3.82
C LEU A 88 20.95 -9.81 -2.53
N TYR A 89 20.44 -8.92 -1.71
CA TYR A 89 20.98 -8.66 -0.39
C TYR A 89 20.09 -9.31 0.66
N LEU A 90 20.71 -9.94 1.63
CA LEU A 90 20.05 -10.52 2.79
C LEU A 90 20.43 -9.69 4.01
N HIS A 91 19.45 -9.07 4.64
CA HIS A 91 19.62 -8.26 5.84
C HIS A 91 19.03 -8.99 7.05
N GLU A 92 19.73 -8.94 8.16
CA GLU A 92 19.24 -9.45 9.45
C GLU A 92 19.38 -8.37 10.51
N LEU A 93 18.30 -8.10 11.22
CA LEU A 93 18.31 -7.32 12.44
C LEU A 93 18.70 -8.21 13.60
N VAL A 94 19.89 -7.99 14.16
CA VAL A 94 20.45 -8.78 15.25
C VAL A 94 20.42 -7.94 16.52
N ALA A 95 19.78 -8.43 17.59
CA ALA A 95 19.80 -7.74 18.87
C ALA A 95 21.18 -7.83 19.52
N GLU A 96 21.52 -6.84 20.34
CA GLU A 96 22.79 -6.83 21.06
C GLU A 96 22.97 -8.11 21.89
N GLY A 97 24.10 -8.75 21.73
CA GLY A 97 24.43 -10.02 22.41
C GLY A 97 23.86 -11.28 21.74
N GLU A 98 23.02 -11.16 20.70
CA GLU A 98 22.58 -12.31 19.91
C GLU A 98 23.59 -12.66 18.81
N LYS A 99 23.52 -13.92 18.33
CA LYS A 99 24.32 -14.38 17.20
C LYS A 99 23.53 -14.24 15.91
N PRO A 100 24.17 -13.78 14.81
CA PRO A 100 23.56 -13.79 13.49
C PRO A 100 23.12 -15.21 13.06
N THR A 101 21.99 -15.27 12.38
CA THR A 101 21.40 -16.54 11.84
C THR A 101 21.24 -16.48 10.32
N LEU A 102 21.83 -15.52 9.65
CA LEU A 102 21.69 -15.24 8.21
C LEU A 102 22.13 -16.45 7.35
N THR A 103 23.19 -17.15 7.75
CA THR A 103 23.66 -18.35 7.05
C THR A 103 22.62 -19.45 7.03
N ASP A 104 21.86 -19.63 8.11
CA ASP A 104 20.76 -20.62 8.16
C ASP A 104 19.63 -20.24 7.23
N LEU A 105 19.32 -18.95 7.12
CA LEU A 105 18.33 -18.43 6.18
C LEU A 105 18.76 -18.64 4.73
N GLU A 106 20.02 -18.35 4.41
CA GLU A 106 20.60 -18.57 3.07
C GLU A 106 20.48 -20.05 2.67
N HIS A 107 20.88 -20.97 3.55
CA HIS A 107 20.76 -22.42 3.30
C HIS A 107 19.30 -22.85 3.07
N ARG A 108 18.33 -22.25 3.77
CA ARG A 108 16.90 -22.52 3.55
C ARG A 108 16.45 -22.01 2.21
N LEU A 109 16.78 -20.79 1.84
CA LEU A 109 16.42 -20.18 0.56
C LEU A 109 16.94 -20.98 -0.64
N CYS A 110 18.17 -21.48 -0.56
CA CYS A 110 18.76 -22.34 -1.61
C CYS A 110 18.11 -23.72 -1.75
N ARG A 111 17.39 -24.19 -0.72
CA ARG A 111 16.76 -25.52 -0.68
C ARG A 111 15.26 -25.51 -0.91
N LEU A 112 14.64 -24.33 -1.05
CA LEU A 112 13.21 -24.22 -1.20
C LEU A 112 12.71 -24.86 -2.50
N ASN A 113 11.93 -25.93 -2.35
CA ASN A 113 11.07 -26.44 -3.40
C ASN A 113 9.66 -25.88 -3.13
N VAL A 114 9.33 -24.77 -3.79
CA VAL A 114 8.06 -24.08 -3.56
C VAL A 114 6.99 -24.73 -4.44
N PRO A 115 5.95 -25.35 -3.88
CA PRO A 115 4.87 -25.91 -4.67
C PRO A 115 4.09 -24.77 -5.33
N ILE A 116 3.62 -25.00 -6.56
CA ILE A 116 2.75 -24.09 -7.30
C ILE A 116 1.33 -24.63 -7.21
N TYR A 117 0.45 -23.87 -6.57
CA TYR A 117 -0.96 -24.18 -6.48
C TYR A 117 -1.78 -23.44 -7.55
N GLY A 118 -2.95 -24.00 -7.89
CA GLY A 118 -3.94 -23.34 -8.75
C GLY A 118 -4.63 -22.18 -8.01
N PHE A 119 -5.34 -21.35 -8.76
CA PHE A 119 -6.28 -20.37 -8.25
C PHE A 119 -7.57 -20.49 -9.04
N HIS A 120 -8.70 -20.54 -8.35
CA HIS A 120 -10.04 -20.67 -8.96
C HIS A 120 -11.02 -19.76 -8.23
N ALA A 121 -11.71 -18.90 -8.98
CA ALA A 121 -12.87 -18.19 -8.48
C ALA A 121 -14.06 -19.17 -8.30
N VAL A 122 -14.79 -19.06 -7.21
CA VAL A 122 -15.89 -19.96 -6.85
C VAL A 122 -17.17 -19.16 -6.63
N GLY A 123 -18.25 -19.57 -7.32
CA GLY A 123 -19.53 -18.88 -7.25
C GLY A 123 -19.58 -17.55 -8.02
N GLU A 124 -20.59 -16.77 -7.73
CA GLU A 124 -20.80 -15.47 -8.36
C GLU A 124 -20.15 -14.34 -7.57
N VAL A 125 -19.83 -13.26 -8.27
CA VAL A 125 -19.34 -12.02 -7.65
C VAL A 125 -20.48 -11.31 -6.97
N ALA A 126 -20.38 -11.08 -5.67
CA ALA A 126 -21.28 -10.20 -4.94
C ALA A 126 -20.76 -8.76 -4.93
N SER A 127 -21.62 -7.81 -4.60
CA SER A 127 -21.27 -6.40 -4.50
C SER A 127 -22.08 -5.74 -3.39
N THR A 128 -21.45 -4.77 -2.72
CA THR A 128 -22.12 -3.97 -1.65
C THR A 128 -23.13 -2.98 -2.18
N LEU A 129 -23.09 -2.66 -3.48
CA LEU A 129 -24.02 -1.75 -4.15
C LEU A 129 -24.42 -2.36 -5.50
N THR A 130 -25.66 -2.15 -5.90
CA THR A 130 -26.08 -2.40 -7.27
C THR A 130 -25.48 -1.37 -8.24
N ASP A 131 -25.50 -1.65 -9.52
CA ASP A 131 -25.03 -0.72 -10.54
C ASP A 131 -25.80 0.61 -10.51
N GLU A 132 -27.12 0.54 -10.29
CA GLU A 132 -27.95 1.75 -10.27
C GLU A 132 -27.71 2.61 -9.01
N GLU A 133 -27.51 2.00 -7.84
CA GLU A 133 -27.14 2.71 -6.63
C GLU A 133 -25.77 3.38 -6.79
N HIS A 134 -24.79 2.68 -7.35
CA HIS A 134 -23.46 3.26 -7.60
C HIS A 134 -23.52 4.43 -8.58
N LYS A 135 -24.26 4.28 -9.69
CA LYS A 135 -24.51 5.37 -10.66
C LYS A 135 -25.23 6.57 -10.02
N ALA A 136 -26.18 6.31 -9.11
CA ALA A 136 -26.85 7.37 -8.37
C ALA A 136 -25.89 8.14 -7.46
N ASN A 137 -24.98 7.44 -6.78
CA ASN A 137 -23.92 8.05 -5.97
C ASN A 137 -22.97 8.90 -6.82
N ILE A 138 -22.59 8.41 -8.02
CA ILE A 138 -21.76 9.18 -8.96
C ILE A 138 -22.46 10.47 -9.37
N ARG A 139 -23.77 10.43 -9.70
CA ARG A 139 -24.53 11.64 -10.05
C ARG A 139 -24.54 12.67 -8.90
N LYS A 140 -24.69 12.20 -7.64
CA LYS A 140 -24.58 13.07 -6.46
C LYS A 140 -23.18 13.66 -6.32
N GLY A 141 -22.14 12.84 -6.48
CA GLY A 141 -20.74 13.30 -6.44
C GLY A 141 -20.47 14.41 -7.47
N ILE A 142 -20.90 14.20 -8.70
CA ILE A 142 -20.81 15.22 -9.79
C ILE A 142 -21.52 16.51 -9.39
N ALA A 143 -22.71 16.43 -8.78
CA ALA A 143 -23.43 17.61 -8.33
C ALA A 143 -22.68 18.37 -7.23
N HIS A 144 -22.03 17.67 -6.29
CA HIS A 144 -21.17 18.29 -5.28
C HIS A 144 -19.95 18.99 -5.87
N CYS A 145 -19.24 18.35 -6.83
CA CYS A 145 -18.14 18.99 -7.54
C CYS A 145 -18.59 20.26 -8.30
N LYS A 146 -19.75 20.19 -9.00
CA LYS A 146 -20.27 21.36 -9.75
C LYS A 146 -20.67 22.54 -8.86
N ARG A 147 -21.06 22.29 -7.60
CA ARG A 147 -21.36 23.34 -6.64
C ARG A 147 -20.11 23.91 -5.95
N GLY A 148 -18.97 23.26 -6.11
CA GLY A 148 -17.73 23.63 -5.43
C GLY A 148 -17.66 23.13 -3.98
N ASP A 149 -18.50 22.17 -3.57
CA ASP A 149 -18.47 21.61 -2.23
C ASP A 149 -17.21 20.77 -2.01
N VAL A 150 -16.69 20.16 -3.09
CA VAL A 150 -15.47 19.36 -3.11
C VAL A 150 -14.70 19.62 -4.39
N PHE A 151 -13.39 19.56 -4.32
CA PHE A 151 -12.51 19.66 -5.47
C PHE A 151 -12.45 18.34 -6.25
N GLN A 152 -12.31 17.23 -5.51
CA GLN A 152 -12.26 15.87 -6.04
C GLN A 152 -13.02 14.94 -5.09
N ILE A 153 -13.66 13.91 -5.63
CA ILE A 153 -14.32 12.88 -4.83
C ILE A 153 -14.08 11.49 -5.44
N VAL A 154 -13.69 10.53 -4.60
CA VAL A 154 -13.55 9.13 -4.97
C VAL A 154 -14.67 8.32 -4.33
N LEU A 155 -15.49 7.70 -5.17
CA LEU A 155 -16.61 6.85 -4.75
C LEU A 155 -16.19 5.39 -4.84
N SER A 156 -16.28 4.66 -3.76
CA SER A 156 -15.90 3.24 -3.72
C SER A 156 -17.10 2.31 -3.81
N ARG A 157 -16.86 1.14 -4.36
CA ARG A 157 -17.77 -0.01 -4.40
C ARG A 157 -16.95 -1.26 -4.11
N ARG A 158 -17.42 -2.09 -3.19
CA ARG A 158 -16.75 -3.35 -2.86
C ARG A 158 -17.34 -4.49 -3.69
N PHE A 159 -16.48 -5.29 -4.31
CA PHE A 159 -16.81 -6.57 -4.90
C PHE A 159 -16.28 -7.69 -4.01
N ILE A 160 -17.04 -8.76 -3.90
CA ILE A 160 -16.74 -9.91 -3.05
C ILE A 160 -16.76 -11.16 -3.91
N GLN A 161 -15.65 -11.88 -3.95
CA GLN A 161 -15.51 -13.12 -4.70
C GLN A 161 -14.92 -14.21 -3.82
N ARG A 162 -15.59 -15.33 -3.70
CA ARG A 162 -15.00 -16.54 -3.11
C ARG A 162 -13.97 -17.12 -4.06
N TYR A 163 -12.92 -17.69 -3.51
CA TYR A 163 -11.89 -18.38 -4.29
C TYR A 163 -11.36 -19.60 -3.54
N GLU A 164 -10.72 -20.52 -4.29
CA GLU A 164 -9.96 -21.63 -3.79
C GLU A 164 -8.55 -21.60 -4.38
N GLY A 165 -7.57 -22.05 -3.60
CA GLY A 165 -6.17 -22.13 -4.04
C GLY A 165 -5.32 -20.97 -3.54
N ASP A 166 -4.33 -20.60 -4.35
CA ASP A 166 -3.25 -19.69 -3.97
C ASP A 166 -3.49 -18.26 -4.48
N ASP A 167 -3.78 -17.34 -3.57
CA ASP A 167 -3.99 -15.92 -3.89
C ASP A 167 -2.70 -15.20 -4.33
N PHE A 168 -1.52 -15.70 -3.98
CA PHE A 168 -0.27 -15.17 -4.52
C PHE A 168 -0.20 -15.34 -6.05
N LYS A 169 -0.82 -16.40 -6.59
CA LYS A 169 -0.95 -16.56 -8.05
C LYS A 169 -1.84 -15.48 -8.65
N LEU A 170 -2.92 -15.08 -7.97
CA LEU A 170 -3.77 -13.94 -8.39
C LEU A 170 -2.95 -12.65 -8.42
N TYR A 171 -2.17 -12.37 -7.37
CA TYR A 171 -1.28 -11.22 -7.34
C TYR A 171 -0.25 -11.24 -8.49
N ARG A 172 0.38 -12.38 -8.76
CA ARG A 172 1.31 -12.52 -9.89
C ARG A 172 0.66 -12.24 -11.23
N THR A 173 -0.60 -12.63 -11.40
CA THR A 173 -1.39 -12.34 -12.60
C THR A 173 -1.69 -10.83 -12.68
N LEU A 174 -2.13 -10.21 -11.58
CA LEU A 174 -2.36 -8.77 -11.50
C LEU A 174 -1.10 -7.99 -11.92
N ARG A 175 0.07 -8.38 -11.41
CA ARG A 175 1.36 -7.78 -11.78
C ARG A 175 1.65 -7.86 -13.28
N SER A 176 1.25 -8.94 -13.94
CA SER A 176 1.45 -9.13 -15.38
C SER A 176 0.51 -8.29 -16.23
N ILE A 177 -0.74 -8.13 -15.78
CA ILE A 177 -1.79 -7.41 -16.52
C ILE A 177 -1.67 -5.90 -16.32
N ASN A 178 -1.34 -5.49 -15.09
CA ASN A 178 -1.25 -4.08 -14.69
C ASN A 178 0.09 -3.79 -13.98
N PRO A 179 1.20 -3.77 -14.73
CA PRO A 179 2.49 -3.42 -14.16
C PRO A 179 2.50 -1.93 -13.76
N SER A 180 2.75 -1.67 -12.51
CA SER A 180 2.79 -0.32 -11.94
C SER A 180 4.05 -0.14 -11.09
N PRO A 181 4.49 1.10 -10.79
CA PRO A 181 5.66 1.35 -9.98
C PRO A 181 5.58 0.75 -8.57
N TYR A 182 4.38 0.69 -7.99
CA TYR A 182 4.15 0.17 -6.64
C TYR A 182 3.34 -1.13 -6.70
N LEU A 183 4.05 -2.23 -6.60
CA LEU A 183 3.49 -3.58 -6.54
C LEU A 183 3.74 -4.12 -5.14
N PHE A 184 2.69 -4.50 -4.44
CA PHE A 184 2.81 -4.99 -3.08
C PHE A 184 1.94 -6.22 -2.84
N TYR A 185 2.44 -7.11 -2.00
CA TYR A 185 1.73 -8.25 -1.46
C TYR A 185 2.14 -8.41 0.01
N MET A 186 1.21 -8.23 0.91
CA MET A 186 1.41 -8.27 2.35
C MET A 186 0.59 -9.42 2.93
N ASP A 187 1.26 -10.40 3.52
CA ASP A 187 0.64 -11.53 4.23
C ASP A 187 0.78 -11.33 5.74
N PHE A 188 -0.34 -11.11 6.40
CA PHE A 188 -0.42 -10.95 7.84
C PHE A 188 -0.95 -12.22 8.55
N GLY A 189 -0.96 -13.36 7.85
CA GLY A 189 -1.44 -14.65 8.37
C GLY A 189 -2.95 -14.82 8.26
N GLY A 190 -3.72 -14.03 9.00
CA GLY A 190 -5.19 -14.10 8.99
C GLY A 190 -5.85 -13.43 7.79
N PHE A 191 -5.18 -12.47 7.16
CA PHE A 191 -5.62 -11.75 5.97
C PHE A 191 -4.44 -11.31 5.13
N ARG A 192 -4.71 -10.94 3.88
CA ARG A 192 -3.71 -10.46 2.93
C ARG A 192 -4.17 -9.19 2.25
N ILE A 193 -3.23 -8.30 1.97
CA ILE A 193 -3.46 -7.09 1.17
C ILE A 193 -2.47 -7.09 0.02
N PHE A 194 -2.96 -6.97 -1.20
CA PHE A 194 -2.09 -6.87 -2.37
C PHE A 194 -2.69 -5.93 -3.42
N GLY A 195 -1.82 -5.36 -4.24
CA GLY A 195 -2.25 -4.42 -5.24
C GLY A 195 -1.15 -4.00 -6.21
N SER A 196 -1.57 -3.17 -7.15
CA SER A 196 -0.75 -2.52 -8.14
C SER A 196 -1.17 -1.05 -8.20
N SER A 197 -0.32 -0.14 -7.73
CA SER A 197 -0.59 1.30 -7.69
C SER A 197 0.33 2.07 -8.61
N PRO A 198 -0.21 2.97 -9.45
CA PRO A 198 0.61 3.83 -10.30
C PRO A 198 1.19 5.04 -9.56
N GLU A 199 0.65 5.38 -8.41
CA GLU A 199 0.85 6.69 -7.78
C GLU A 199 1.65 6.60 -6.48
N THR A 200 2.61 7.52 -6.34
CA THR A 200 3.31 7.78 -5.09
C THR A 200 2.39 8.62 -4.20
N HIS A 201 1.92 8.05 -3.08
CA HIS A 201 1.12 8.83 -2.14
C HIS A 201 1.92 10.00 -1.56
N CYS A 202 3.02 9.69 -0.90
CA CYS A 202 3.97 10.66 -0.40
C CYS A 202 5.29 9.95 -0.07
N ARG A 203 6.42 10.55 -0.45
CA ARG A 203 7.74 10.11 -0.07
C ARG A 203 8.44 11.22 0.70
N ILE A 204 8.88 10.94 1.92
CA ILE A 204 9.58 11.91 2.76
C ILE A 204 11.01 11.41 2.96
N GLU A 205 11.98 12.25 2.65
CA GLU A 205 13.39 11.96 2.83
C GLU A 205 14.02 12.95 3.82
N LYS A 206 14.86 12.42 4.70
CA LYS A 206 15.69 13.24 5.56
C LYS A 206 16.91 13.71 4.77
N THR A 207 17.13 15.02 4.75
CA THR A 207 18.29 15.67 4.11
C THR A 207 19.13 16.40 5.14
N ALA A 208 20.27 16.93 4.73
CA ALA A 208 21.11 17.77 5.61
C ALA A 208 20.39 19.06 6.07
N GLU A 209 19.40 19.52 5.28
CA GLU A 209 18.64 20.76 5.52
C GLU A 209 17.30 20.53 6.21
N GLY A 210 16.93 19.26 6.52
CA GLY A 210 15.67 18.88 7.12
C GLY A 210 14.97 17.76 6.38
N PHE A 211 13.64 17.82 6.30
CA PHE A 211 12.82 16.82 5.59
C PHE A 211 12.32 17.37 4.25
N LYS A 212 12.44 16.56 3.20
CA LYS A 212 11.92 16.86 1.88
C LYS A 212 10.81 15.89 1.50
N ALA A 213 9.63 16.41 1.24
CA ALA A 213 8.49 15.62 0.77
C ALA A 213 8.40 15.66 -0.76
N TYR A 214 8.09 14.49 -1.34
CA TYR A 214 7.85 14.30 -2.76
C TYR A 214 6.44 13.77 -2.96
N ILE A 215 5.73 14.37 -3.88
CA ILE A 215 4.38 13.98 -4.30
C ILE A 215 4.38 14.00 -5.82
N ASP A 216 3.98 12.90 -6.45
CA ASP A 216 3.92 12.75 -7.90
C ASP A 216 2.45 12.52 -8.32
N PRO A 217 1.61 13.57 -8.35
CA PRO A 217 0.19 13.43 -8.62
C PRO A 217 -0.04 13.00 -10.08
N ILE A 218 -1.01 12.12 -10.28
CA ILE A 218 -1.49 11.70 -11.60
C ILE A 218 -2.91 12.23 -11.77
N ALA A 219 -3.11 13.13 -12.74
CA ALA A 219 -4.43 13.66 -13.06
C ALA A 219 -5.14 12.77 -14.10
N GLY A 220 -5.30 13.25 -15.33
CA GLY A 220 -5.97 12.53 -16.38
C GLY A 220 -5.08 11.55 -17.13
N THR A 221 -5.73 10.62 -17.82
CA THR A 221 -5.07 9.64 -18.68
C THR A 221 -5.73 9.58 -20.04
N THR A 222 -4.95 9.26 -21.07
CA THR A 222 -5.47 8.98 -22.41
C THR A 222 -4.90 7.67 -22.95
N ARG A 223 -5.57 7.12 -23.95
CA ARG A 223 -5.17 5.84 -24.54
C ARG A 223 -3.86 5.98 -25.31
N ARG A 224 -2.94 5.04 -25.07
CA ARG A 224 -1.79 4.83 -25.95
C ARG A 224 -2.16 3.88 -27.06
N THR A 225 -1.85 4.27 -28.29
CA THR A 225 -2.18 3.52 -29.50
C THR A 225 -1.01 2.72 -30.05
N GLY A 226 0.24 3.09 -29.67
CA GLY A 226 1.47 2.57 -30.23
C GLY A 226 1.91 3.30 -31.50
N ASP A 227 1.06 4.18 -32.07
CA ASP A 227 1.42 5.10 -33.15
C ASP A 227 1.98 6.39 -32.58
N ALA A 228 3.21 6.70 -32.90
CA ALA A 228 3.95 7.83 -32.31
C ALA A 228 3.27 9.20 -32.56
N GLU A 229 2.66 9.38 -33.73
CA GLU A 229 2.00 10.66 -34.06
C GLU A 229 0.68 10.81 -33.27
N THR A 230 -0.11 9.77 -33.23
CA THR A 230 -1.38 9.74 -32.46
C THR A 230 -1.11 9.90 -30.96
N ASP A 231 -0.11 9.18 -30.43
CA ASP A 231 0.26 9.28 -29.02
C ASP A 231 0.77 10.66 -28.64
N ARG A 232 1.48 11.36 -29.56
CA ARG A 232 1.87 12.76 -29.37
C ARG A 232 0.66 13.69 -29.33
N LYS A 233 -0.29 13.54 -30.27
CA LYS A 233 -1.55 14.32 -30.26
C LYS A 233 -2.35 14.11 -28.98
N ASN A 234 -2.42 12.86 -28.48
CA ASN A 234 -3.08 12.56 -27.23
C ASN A 234 -2.37 13.20 -26.02
N ALA A 235 -1.05 13.22 -26.00
CA ALA A 235 -0.27 13.89 -24.97
C ALA A 235 -0.46 15.41 -24.98
N ASP A 236 -0.48 16.00 -26.17
CA ASP A 236 -0.73 17.44 -26.33
C ASP A 236 -2.18 17.81 -25.94
N TYR A 237 -3.15 16.93 -26.23
CA TYR A 237 -4.52 17.08 -25.74
C TYR A 237 -4.56 17.14 -24.23
N LEU A 238 -3.97 16.16 -23.52
CA LEU A 238 -3.95 16.15 -22.05
C LEU A 238 -3.28 17.42 -21.47
N ARG A 239 -2.18 17.86 -22.04
CA ARG A 239 -1.47 19.06 -21.57
C ARG A 239 -2.29 20.35 -21.71
N ASN A 240 -3.20 20.40 -22.68
CA ASN A 240 -3.97 21.61 -22.99
C ASN A 240 -5.44 21.50 -22.51
N ASP A 241 -5.86 20.37 -22.00
CA ASP A 241 -7.21 20.19 -21.46
C ASP A 241 -7.37 21.03 -20.17
N PRO A 242 -8.34 21.96 -20.11
CA PRO A 242 -8.49 22.84 -18.95
C PRO A 242 -8.78 22.11 -17.65
N LYS A 243 -9.49 20.97 -17.71
CA LYS A 243 -9.82 20.18 -16.53
C LYS A 243 -8.56 19.49 -15.98
N GLU A 244 -7.79 18.85 -16.86
CA GLU A 244 -6.58 18.12 -16.47
C GLU A 244 -5.51 19.08 -15.92
N ASN A 245 -5.38 20.28 -16.54
CA ASN A 245 -4.49 21.32 -16.03
C ASN A 245 -4.94 21.89 -14.68
N ALA A 246 -6.23 22.01 -14.43
CA ALA A 246 -6.75 22.49 -13.16
C ALA A 246 -6.52 21.49 -12.02
N GLU A 247 -6.56 20.20 -12.33
CA GLU A 247 -6.31 19.13 -11.37
C GLU A 247 -4.85 19.03 -10.98
#